data_d1d477697eb99301d7197ec20a8788aa
#
_entry.id   d1d477697eb99301d7197ec20a8788aa
#
_cell.length_a   1.000
_cell.length_b   1.000
_cell.length_c   1.000
_cell.angle_alpha   90.00
_cell.angle_beta   90.00
_cell.angle_gamma   90.00
#
_symmetry.space_group_name_H-M   'P 1'
#
loop_
_entity.id
_entity.type
_entity.pdbx_description
1 polymer ?
#
loop_
_entity_poly.entity_id
_entity_poly.type
_entity_poly.pdbx_seq_one_letter_code
_entity_poly.pdbx_strand_id
1 'polypeptide(L)' 'MAVTVKELYPGCIVLIAAFDDIPEHRFLVEEVFDDLVTGTVLTGPLAGEYGEPEIEMITAVIPPGTPTDS' A
#
# COMPACT_ATOMS: atom_id res chain seq x y z
N MET A 1 -11.88 -8.92 -3.16
CA MET A 1 -12.50 -7.75 -3.76
C MET A 1 -11.49 -6.62 -3.82
N ALA A 2 -11.56 -5.85 -4.86
CA ALA A 2 -10.57 -4.79 -5.04
C ALA A 2 -10.88 -3.60 -4.14
N VAL A 3 -9.84 -2.99 -3.63
CA VAL A 3 -9.94 -1.73 -2.90
C VAL A 3 -10.26 -0.63 -3.91
N THR A 4 -11.13 0.28 -3.53
CA THR A 4 -11.47 1.40 -4.41
C THR A 4 -10.75 2.66 -3.96
N VAL A 5 -10.64 3.62 -4.88
CA VAL A 5 -9.96 4.88 -4.58
C VAL A 5 -10.63 5.62 -3.43
N LYS A 6 -11.94 5.41 -3.23
CA LYS A 6 -12.67 6.08 -2.16
C LYS A 6 -12.21 5.66 -0.78
N GLU A 7 -11.59 4.50 -0.65
CA GLU A 7 -11.11 4.02 0.64
C GLU A 7 -9.72 4.52 0.96
N LEU A 8 -9.06 5.18 0.01
CA LEU A 8 -7.67 5.58 0.15
C LEU A 8 -7.59 7.05 0.52
N TYR A 9 -6.60 7.38 1.33
CA TYR A 9 -6.36 8.77 1.73
C TYR A 9 -4.88 8.91 2.10
N PRO A 10 -4.33 10.11 1.97
CA PRO A 10 -2.94 10.33 2.34
C PRO A 10 -2.71 9.97 3.80
N GLY A 11 -1.65 9.21 4.03
CA GLY A 11 -1.30 8.73 5.37
C GLY A 11 -1.81 7.35 5.71
N CYS A 12 -2.67 6.75 4.86
CA CYS A 12 -3.15 5.41 5.15
C CYS A 12 -2.07 4.38 4.81
N ILE A 13 -2.19 3.21 5.44
CA ILE A 13 -1.30 2.09 5.17
C ILE A 13 -2.11 1.02 4.47
N VAL A 14 -1.55 0.46 3.42
CA VAL A 14 -2.22 -0.56 2.63
C VAL A 14 -1.32 -1.77 2.45
N LEU A 15 -1.93 -2.90 2.07
CA LEU A 15 -1.19 -4.09 1.68
C LEU A 15 -1.10 -4.13 0.17
N ILE A 16 0.10 -4.33 -0.33
CA ILE A 16 0.35 -4.48 -1.76
C ILE A 16 0.54 -5.95 -2.05
N ALA A 17 -0.16 -6.44 -3.07
CA ALA A 17 -0.08 -7.85 -3.45
C ALA A 17 1.34 -8.22 -3.87
N ALA A 18 1.70 -9.47 -3.63
CA ALA A 18 2.97 -9.97 -4.11
C ALA A 18 3.02 -9.91 -5.63
N PHE A 19 4.19 -9.57 -6.17
CA PHE A 19 4.37 -9.56 -7.62
C PHE A 19 5.84 -9.85 -7.93
N ASP A 20 6.05 -10.51 -9.05
CA ASP A 20 7.39 -10.95 -9.44
C ASP A 20 8.04 -11.68 -8.26
N ASP A 21 9.23 -11.24 -7.84
CA ASP A 21 9.91 -11.84 -6.71
C ASP A 21 9.69 -11.07 -5.43
N ILE A 22 8.76 -10.12 -5.42
CA ILE A 22 8.50 -9.25 -4.27
C ILE A 22 7.30 -9.81 -3.51
N PRO A 23 7.44 -10.14 -2.22
CA PRO A 23 6.30 -10.63 -1.44
C PRO A 23 5.32 -9.50 -1.11
N GLU A 24 4.14 -9.90 -0.66
CA GLU A 24 3.17 -8.94 -0.16
C GLU A 24 3.84 -8.07 0.90
N HIS A 25 3.53 -6.77 0.88
CA HIS A 25 4.17 -5.85 1.80
C HIS A 25 3.26 -4.68 2.12
N ARG A 26 3.59 -3.95 3.17
CA ARG A 26 2.86 -2.76 3.58
C ARG A 26 3.44 -1.54 2.90
N PHE A 27 2.55 -0.58 2.63
CA PHE A 27 2.92 0.61 1.87
C PHE A 27 2.22 1.81 2.49
N LEU A 28 2.98 2.86 2.76
CA LEU A 28 2.42 4.11 3.29
C LEU A 28 2.03 5.00 2.12
N VAL A 29 0.74 5.30 2.02
CA VAL A 29 0.21 6.13 0.94
C VAL A 29 0.47 7.60 1.27
N GLU A 30 1.06 8.32 0.33
CA GLU A 30 1.32 9.75 0.46
C GLU A 30 0.38 10.57 -0.40
N GLU A 31 0.10 10.11 -1.61
CA GLU A 31 -0.86 10.77 -2.50
C GLU A 31 -1.70 9.73 -3.20
N VAL A 32 -2.93 10.10 -3.52
CA VAL A 32 -3.88 9.19 -4.18
C VAL A 32 -4.29 9.82 -5.51
N PHE A 33 -4.17 9.02 -6.57
CA PHE A 33 -4.59 9.42 -7.91
C PHE A 33 -5.70 8.48 -8.38
N ASP A 34 -6.22 8.72 -9.56
CA ASP A 34 -7.35 7.93 -10.06
C ASP A 34 -7.02 6.45 -10.21
N ASP A 35 -5.80 6.14 -10.59
CA ASP A 35 -5.44 4.76 -10.93
C ASP A 35 -4.25 4.23 -10.12
N LEU A 36 -3.59 5.07 -9.34
CA LEU A 36 -2.44 4.62 -8.55
C LEU A 36 -2.30 5.50 -7.32
N VAL A 37 -1.44 5.04 -6.42
CA VAL A 37 -1.04 5.86 -5.27
C VAL A 37 0.47 5.99 -5.28
N THR A 38 0.97 6.99 -4.56
CA THR A 38 2.41 7.15 -4.40
C THR A 38 2.73 7.10 -2.92
N GLY A 39 3.95 6.70 -2.60
CA GLY A 39 4.36 6.66 -1.21
C GLY A 39 5.61 5.83 -1.00
N THR A 40 5.70 5.24 0.18
CA THR A 40 6.91 4.55 0.62
C THR A 40 6.58 3.13 1.07
N VAL A 41 7.39 2.18 0.65
CA VAL A 41 7.28 0.79 1.09
C VAL A 41 7.73 0.71 2.54
N LEU A 42 6.94 0.04 3.38
CA LEU A 42 7.22 -0.05 4.81
C LEU A 42 7.89 -1.35 5.21
N THR A 43 7.57 -2.45 4.54
CA THR A 43 8.10 -3.77 4.92
C THR A 43 8.59 -4.50 3.69
N GLY A 44 9.37 -5.55 3.92
CA GLY A 44 9.85 -6.40 2.85
C GLY A 44 11.16 -5.90 2.25
N PRO A 45 11.60 -6.53 1.16
CA PRO A 45 12.91 -6.22 0.59
C PRO A 45 13.03 -4.79 0.03
N LEU A 46 11.91 -4.14 -0.25
CA LEU A 46 11.92 -2.78 -0.78
C LEU A 46 11.63 -1.73 0.28
N ALA A 47 11.65 -2.10 1.56
CA ALA A 47 11.33 -1.16 2.64
C ALA A 47 12.16 0.11 2.51
N GLY A 48 11.48 1.26 2.59
CA GLY A 48 12.13 2.55 2.46
C GLY A 48 12.16 3.11 1.04
N GLU A 49 11.77 2.32 0.05
CA GLU A 49 11.79 2.77 -1.34
C GLU A 49 10.50 3.50 -1.68
N TYR A 50 10.62 4.49 -2.53
CA TYR A 50 9.47 5.17 -3.10
C TYR A 50 8.81 4.27 -4.14
N GLY A 51 7.47 4.30 -4.20
CA GLY A 51 6.76 3.52 -5.20
C GLY A 51 5.49 4.20 -5.67
N GLU A 52 4.97 3.67 -6.77
CA GLU A 52 3.74 4.18 -7.38
C GLU A 52 2.85 3.00 -7.78
N PRO A 53 2.43 2.17 -6.82
CA PRO A 53 1.63 0.99 -7.17
C PRO A 53 0.25 1.38 -7.69
N GLU A 54 -0.23 0.59 -8.64
CA GLU A 54 -1.58 0.76 -9.13
C GLU A 54 -2.57 0.34 -8.06
N ILE A 55 -3.74 0.96 -8.06
CA ILE A 55 -4.75 0.67 -7.03
C ILE A 55 -5.15 -0.79 -7.06
N GLU A 56 -5.16 -1.42 -8.23
CA GLU A 56 -5.53 -2.83 -8.31
C GLU A 56 -4.52 -3.74 -7.62
N MET A 57 -3.34 -3.25 -7.31
CA MET A 57 -2.35 -4.03 -6.54
C MET A 57 -2.62 -3.98 -5.05
N ILE A 58 -3.51 -3.12 -4.60
CA ILE A 58 -3.82 -2.97 -3.18
C ILE A 58 -4.86 -4.02 -2.81
N THR A 59 -4.53 -4.87 -1.86
CA THR A 59 -5.43 -5.94 -1.44
C THR A 59 -6.23 -5.60 -0.20
N ALA A 60 -5.76 -4.63 0.59
CA ALA A 60 -6.48 -4.25 1.81
C ALA A 60 -5.97 -2.90 2.29
N VAL A 61 -6.83 -2.18 3.01
CA VAL A 61 -6.46 -0.96 3.71
C VAL A 61 -6.38 -1.33 5.19
N ILE A 62 -5.28 -0.98 5.83
CA ILE A 62 -5.08 -1.29 7.24
C ILE A 62 -5.68 -0.16 8.06
N PRO A 63 -6.70 -0.44 8.90
CA PRO A 63 -7.34 0.62 9.67
C PRO A 63 -6.39 1.30 10.64
N PRO A 64 -6.61 2.59 10.92
CA PRO A 64 -5.81 3.30 11.92
C PRO A 64 -5.91 2.59 13.27
N GLY A 65 -4.81 2.54 14.00
CA GLY A 65 -4.80 1.91 15.30
C GLY A 65 -4.63 0.42 15.30
N THR A 66 -4.60 -0.22 14.13
CA THR A 66 -4.33 -1.65 14.06
C THR A 66 -2.90 -1.91 14.48
N PRO A 67 -2.66 -2.85 15.40
CA PRO A 67 -1.29 -3.18 15.75
C PRO A 67 -0.53 -3.66 14.53
N THR A 68 0.67 -3.17 14.39
CA THR A 68 1.52 -3.54 13.26
C THR A 68 2.63 -4.44 13.74
N ASP A 69 2.37 -5.24 14.70
CA ASP A 69 3.43 -6.12 15.12
C ASP A 69 3.78 -7.04 14.00
N SER A 70 4.94 -7.14 13.85
CA SER A 70 5.47 -7.91 12.79
C SER A 70 5.75 -9.29 13.22
#